data_1583a778b87a60a6281e680d042fc57c
#
_entry.id   1583a778b87a60a6281e680d042fc57c
#
_cell.length_a   1.000
_cell.length_b   1.000
_cell.length_c   1.000
_cell.angle_alpha   90.00
_cell.angle_beta   90.00
_cell.angle_gamma   90.00
#
_symmetry.space_group_name_H-M   'P 1'
#
loop_
_entity.id
_entity.type
_entity.pdbx_description
1 polymer ?
#
loop_
_entity_poly.entity_id
_entity_poly.type
_entity_poly.pdbx_seq_one_letter_code
_entity_poly.pdbx_strand_id
1 'polypeptide(L)'
;MRYGISAAALVVRDNRLLLVNHREAGRYDFWLPPGGRLEGSESILECARRETLEETGLVVEPDRILYVQEFAEPGYHFCKFFILCRSFSGELTLKNRDEEESFLVDVGFFSREDLRGLDVRPANLQGEFWADLESGLRQTKYLGLERIEF
;
A
#
# COMPACT_ATOMS: atom_id res chain seq x y z
N MET A 1 8.61 22.67 6.97
CA MET A 1 8.50 21.41 6.18
C MET A 1 8.83 20.24 7.09
N ARG A 2 7.94 19.27 7.18
CA ARG A 2 8.19 18.00 7.86
C ARG A 2 8.52 16.95 6.83
N TYR A 3 9.34 15.99 7.21
CA TYR A 3 9.72 14.87 6.36
C TYR A 3 9.33 13.55 7.02
N GLY A 4 8.98 12.56 6.25
CA GLY A 4 8.57 11.28 6.78
C GLY A 4 8.88 10.10 5.89
N ILE A 5 8.67 8.91 6.45
CA ILE A 5 8.84 7.64 5.76
C ILE A 5 7.58 6.82 6.01
N SER A 6 7.08 6.21 4.95
CA SER A 6 5.95 5.29 4.99
C SER A 6 6.32 3.98 4.30
N ALA A 7 5.65 2.91 4.67
CA ALA A 7 5.83 1.61 4.04
C ALA A 7 4.49 0.96 3.78
N ALA A 8 4.38 0.26 2.66
CA ALA A 8 3.18 -0.47 2.27
C ALA A 8 3.55 -1.87 1.79
N ALA A 9 2.66 -2.82 1.97
CA ALA A 9 2.86 -4.19 1.55
C ALA A 9 2.16 -4.48 0.22
N LEU A 10 2.89 -5.08 -0.71
CA LEU A 10 2.34 -5.65 -1.94
C LEU A 10 2.18 -7.15 -1.72
N VAL A 11 0.95 -7.59 -1.56
CA VAL A 11 0.60 -8.98 -1.25
C VAL A 11 -0.24 -9.54 -2.39
N VAL A 12 0.27 -10.59 -3.02
CA VAL A 12 -0.37 -11.18 -4.20
C VAL A 12 -0.77 -12.63 -3.92
N ARG A 13 -2.00 -12.97 -4.27
CA ARG A 13 -2.52 -14.33 -4.25
C ARG A 13 -3.31 -14.58 -5.54
N ASP A 14 -2.95 -15.64 -6.27
CA ASP A 14 -3.66 -16.05 -7.50
C ASP A 14 -3.84 -14.89 -8.49
N ASN A 15 -2.77 -14.12 -8.74
CA ASN A 15 -2.77 -12.94 -9.61
C ASN A 15 -3.75 -11.85 -9.16
N ARG A 16 -3.97 -11.74 -7.85
CA ARG A 16 -4.79 -10.69 -7.25
C ARG A 16 -3.99 -9.96 -6.17
N LEU A 17 -4.10 -8.65 -6.16
CA LEU A 17 -3.38 -7.77 -5.25
C LEU A 17 -4.28 -7.35 -4.08
N LEU A 18 -3.72 -7.41 -2.88
CA LEU A 18 -4.39 -6.95 -1.66
C LEU A 18 -4.46 -5.43 -1.64
N LEU A 19 -5.67 -4.89 -1.54
CA LEU A 19 -5.90 -3.46 -1.44
C LEU A 19 -6.90 -3.16 -0.33
N VAL A 20 -6.77 -1.97 0.25
CA VAL A 20 -7.71 -1.41 1.22
C VAL A 20 -8.40 -0.19 0.61
N ASN A 21 -9.66 -0.01 0.94
CA ASN A 21 -10.45 1.11 0.45
C ASN A 21 -10.47 2.24 1.48
N HIS A 22 -9.98 3.39 1.07
CA HIS A 22 -10.10 4.63 1.83
C HIS A 22 -11.27 5.41 1.26
N ARG A 23 -12.30 5.64 2.07
CA ARG A 23 -13.48 6.36 1.61
C ARG A 23 -14.03 7.29 2.68
N GLU A 24 -14.32 8.51 2.24
CA GLU A 24 -15.06 9.50 3.01
C GLU A 24 -16.07 10.15 2.08
N ALA A 25 -17.34 10.02 2.41
CA ALA A 25 -18.44 10.49 1.58
C ALA A 25 -18.29 11.98 1.19
N GLY A 26 -18.39 12.27 -0.12
CA GLY A 26 -18.25 13.62 -0.66
C GLY A 26 -16.82 14.14 -0.77
N ARG A 27 -15.80 13.36 -0.36
CA ARG A 27 -14.41 13.80 -0.39
C ARG A 27 -13.51 12.91 -1.23
N TYR A 28 -13.47 11.58 -0.95
CA TYR A 28 -12.61 10.66 -1.66
C TYR A 28 -13.10 9.22 -1.56
N ASP A 29 -12.68 8.41 -2.52
CA ASP A 29 -12.92 6.98 -2.55
C ASP A 29 -11.83 6.36 -3.43
N PHE A 30 -10.79 5.78 -2.80
CA PHE A 30 -9.69 5.19 -3.53
C PHE A 30 -9.17 3.92 -2.84
N TRP A 31 -8.45 3.12 -3.61
CA TRP A 31 -7.86 1.86 -3.16
C TRP A 31 -6.35 1.94 -3.21
N LEU A 32 -5.69 1.40 -2.19
CA LEU A 32 -4.25 1.35 -2.12
C LEU A 32 -3.78 0.15 -1.30
N PRO A 33 -2.50 -0.26 -1.45
CA PRO A 33 -1.94 -1.30 -0.60
C PRO A 33 -1.95 -0.89 0.88
N PRO A 34 -2.13 -1.84 1.81
CA PRO A 34 -2.06 -1.53 3.23
C PRO A 34 -0.69 -0.97 3.59
N GLY A 35 -0.66 0.05 4.43
CA GLY A 35 0.57 0.70 4.84
C GLY A 35 0.33 1.94 5.68
N GLY A 36 1.42 2.58 6.08
CA GLY A 36 1.38 3.78 6.89
C GLY A 36 2.76 4.28 7.26
N ARG A 37 2.80 5.22 8.18
CA ARG A 37 4.04 5.85 8.63
C ARG A 37 4.81 4.95 9.58
N LEU A 38 6.15 5.08 9.53
CA LEU A 38 7.00 4.44 10.53
C LEU A 38 6.66 4.93 11.94
N GLU A 39 6.71 4.02 12.89
CA GLU A 39 6.57 4.30 14.30
C GLU A 39 7.83 3.89 15.05
N GLY A 40 8.30 4.77 15.94
CA GLY A 40 9.47 4.49 16.77
C GLY A 40 10.69 4.09 15.96
N SER A 41 11.29 2.98 16.36
CA SER A 41 12.53 2.46 15.74
C SER A 41 12.30 1.26 14.81
N GLU A 42 11.07 1.03 14.39
CA GLU A 42 10.80 -0.06 13.46
C GLU A 42 11.42 0.17 12.09
N SER A 43 11.81 -0.91 11.42
CA SER A 43 12.26 -0.85 10.04
C SER A 43 11.06 -0.67 9.09
N ILE A 44 11.32 -0.33 7.83
CA ILE A 44 10.24 -0.25 6.83
C ILE A 44 9.56 -1.61 6.62
N LEU A 45 10.30 -2.71 6.76
CA LEU A 45 9.73 -4.07 6.67
C LEU A 45 8.79 -4.35 7.84
N GLU A 46 9.23 -4.01 9.05
CA GLU A 46 8.40 -4.17 10.26
C GLU A 46 7.15 -3.27 10.20
N CYS A 47 7.29 -2.05 9.68
CA CYS A 47 6.17 -1.14 9.48
C CYS A 47 5.13 -1.72 8.52
N ALA A 48 5.56 -2.24 7.37
CA ALA A 48 4.66 -2.86 6.40
C ALA A 48 3.92 -4.05 7.03
N ARG A 49 4.62 -4.87 7.81
CA ARG A 49 4.03 -6.01 8.50
C ARG A 49 2.97 -5.57 9.52
N ARG A 50 3.30 -4.61 10.37
CA ARG A 50 2.40 -4.08 11.39
C ARG A 50 1.15 -3.45 10.78
N GLU A 51 1.33 -2.55 9.83
CA GLU A 51 0.21 -1.87 9.17
C GLU A 51 -0.71 -2.84 8.43
N THR A 52 -0.15 -3.86 7.78
CA THR A 52 -0.94 -4.86 7.08
C THR A 52 -1.79 -5.67 8.05
N LEU A 53 -1.24 -6.06 9.19
CA LEU A 53 -2.00 -6.78 10.22
C LEU A 53 -3.14 -5.91 10.77
N GLU A 54 -2.86 -4.65 11.08
CA GLU A 54 -3.86 -3.71 11.60
C GLU A 54 -4.99 -3.46 10.60
N GLU A 55 -4.65 -3.25 9.33
CA GLU A 55 -5.63 -2.85 8.32
C GLU A 55 -6.37 -4.02 7.66
N THR A 56 -5.76 -5.19 7.59
CA THR A 56 -6.31 -6.32 6.81
C THR A 56 -6.50 -7.61 7.58
N GLY A 57 -5.88 -7.75 8.74
CA GLY A 57 -5.88 -9.00 9.51
C GLY A 57 -4.84 -10.02 9.06
N LEU A 58 -4.10 -9.74 8.01
CA LEU A 58 -3.11 -10.69 7.48
C LEU A 58 -1.73 -10.49 8.10
N VAL A 59 -1.08 -11.61 8.41
CA VAL A 59 0.33 -11.67 8.80
C VAL A 59 1.14 -11.92 7.55
N VAL A 60 1.97 -10.96 7.16
CA VAL A 60 2.75 -11.03 5.92
C VAL A 60 4.23 -11.22 6.22
N GLU A 61 4.95 -11.78 5.24
CA GLU A 61 6.40 -11.88 5.25
C GLU A 61 6.98 -10.91 4.22
N PRO A 62 7.33 -9.68 4.62
CA PRO A 62 7.95 -8.72 3.71
C PRO A 62 9.29 -9.26 3.21
N ASP A 63 9.55 -9.11 1.92
CA ASP A 63 10.74 -9.67 1.30
C ASP A 63 11.65 -8.59 0.71
N ARG A 64 11.14 -7.80 -0.23
CA ARG A 64 12.00 -6.84 -0.92
C ARG A 64 11.25 -5.57 -1.32
N ILE A 65 11.99 -4.48 -1.40
CA ILE A 65 11.47 -3.19 -1.86
C ILE A 65 11.31 -3.26 -3.37
N LEU A 66 10.07 -3.18 -3.86
CA LEU A 66 9.79 -3.17 -5.29
C LEU A 66 9.77 -1.75 -5.84
N TYR A 67 9.13 -0.84 -5.13
CA TYR A 67 9.01 0.56 -5.54
C TYR A 67 9.34 1.52 -4.42
N VAL A 68 9.86 2.69 -4.80
CA VAL A 68 9.99 3.86 -3.94
C VAL A 68 9.30 5.02 -4.65
N GLN A 69 8.44 5.71 -3.94
CA GLN A 69 7.76 6.90 -4.46
C GLN A 69 7.82 8.02 -3.45
N GLU A 70 7.99 9.25 -3.93
CA GLU A 70 7.94 10.42 -3.08
C GLU A 70 6.62 11.14 -3.26
N PHE A 71 6.15 11.75 -2.17
CA PHE A 71 4.93 12.55 -2.14
C PHE A 71 5.24 13.86 -1.42
N ALA A 72 4.84 14.96 -2.03
CA ALA A 72 4.97 16.28 -1.42
C ALA A 72 3.59 16.93 -1.35
N GLU A 73 3.17 17.27 -0.16
CA GLU A 73 1.96 18.04 0.12
C GLU A 73 2.33 19.28 0.93
N PRO A 74 1.44 20.26 1.08
CA PRO A 74 1.77 21.45 1.85
C PRO A 74 2.26 21.12 3.27
N GLY A 75 3.51 21.47 3.55
CA GLY A 75 4.13 21.25 4.86
C GLY A 75 4.65 19.85 5.16
N TYR A 76 4.51 18.89 4.22
CA TYR A 76 4.95 17.52 4.45
C TYR A 76 5.49 16.87 3.18
N HIS A 77 6.67 16.25 3.28
CA HIS A 77 7.31 15.53 2.19
C HIS A 77 7.70 14.15 2.71
N PHE A 78 7.26 13.09 2.06
CA PHE A 78 7.57 11.73 2.51
C PHE A 78 7.96 10.79 1.38
N CYS A 79 8.76 9.79 1.75
CA CYS A 79 9.09 8.66 0.88
C CYS A 79 8.24 7.47 1.30
N LYS A 80 7.64 6.80 0.32
CA LYS A 80 6.87 5.58 0.54
C LYS A 80 7.55 4.41 -0.14
N PHE A 81 7.79 3.36 0.64
CA PHE A 81 8.41 2.12 0.18
C PHE A 81 7.34 1.06 0.00
N PHE A 82 7.24 0.50 -1.20
CA PHE A 82 6.31 -0.59 -1.51
C PHE A 82 7.09 -1.90 -1.49
N ILE A 83 6.72 -2.77 -0.56
CA ILE A 83 7.48 -3.98 -0.25
C ILE A 83 6.72 -5.21 -0.70
N LEU A 84 7.30 -5.95 -1.65
CA LEU A 84 6.73 -7.21 -2.10
C LEU A 84 6.91 -8.27 -1.02
N CYS A 85 5.80 -8.90 -0.63
CA CYS A 85 5.80 -9.96 0.36
C CYS A 85 5.88 -11.33 -0.31
N ARG A 86 6.58 -12.28 0.34
CA ARG A 86 6.75 -13.64 -0.19
C ARG A 86 5.61 -14.56 0.19
N SER A 87 4.94 -14.29 1.30
CA SER A 87 3.86 -15.12 1.80
C SER A 87 3.00 -14.37 2.79
N PHE A 88 1.86 -14.94 3.11
CA PHE A 88 0.97 -14.40 4.12
C PHE A 88 0.13 -15.52 4.74
N SER A 89 -0.46 -15.24 5.91
CA SER A 89 -1.40 -16.12 6.59
C SER A 89 -2.48 -15.28 7.28
N GLY A 90 -3.52 -15.95 7.76
CA GLY A 90 -4.64 -15.29 8.43
C GLY A 90 -5.84 -15.07 7.51
N GLU A 91 -6.82 -14.36 8.00
CA GLU A 91 -8.06 -14.06 7.29
C GLU A 91 -8.29 -12.56 7.22
N LEU A 92 -8.86 -12.09 6.11
CA LEU A 92 -9.18 -10.68 5.92
C LEU A 92 -10.20 -10.22 6.96
N THR A 93 -9.88 -9.12 7.65
CA THR A 93 -10.78 -8.48 8.59
C THR A 93 -10.40 -7.00 8.80
N LEU A 94 -11.38 -6.15 9.01
CA LEU A 94 -11.19 -4.76 9.41
C LEU A 94 -11.24 -4.57 10.93
N LYS A 95 -11.41 -5.64 11.70
CA LYS A 95 -11.59 -5.57 13.16
C LYS A 95 -10.36 -5.06 13.91
N ASN A 96 -9.17 -5.22 13.32
CA ASN A 96 -7.91 -4.81 13.95
C ASN A 96 -7.53 -3.36 13.63
N ARG A 97 -8.29 -2.69 12.77
CA ARG A 97 -8.00 -1.29 12.42
C ARG A 97 -8.12 -0.41 13.66
N ASP A 98 -7.32 0.65 13.68
CA ASP A 98 -7.39 1.68 14.71
C ASP A 98 -8.75 2.40 14.63
N GLU A 99 -9.30 2.83 15.77
CA GLU A 99 -10.54 3.61 15.82
C GLU A 99 -10.45 4.91 14.99
N GLU A 100 -9.26 5.49 14.90
CA GLU A 100 -9.00 6.67 14.08
C GLU A 100 -9.01 6.39 12.58
N GLU A 101 -8.99 5.11 12.19
CA GLU A 101 -8.98 4.66 10.79
C GLU A 101 -10.37 4.28 10.27
N SER A 102 -11.40 4.98 10.73
CA SER A 102 -12.79 4.74 10.29
C SER A 102 -12.99 4.96 8.77
N PHE A 103 -12.05 5.65 8.11
CA PHE A 103 -12.04 5.82 6.67
C PHE A 103 -11.64 4.54 5.91
N LEU A 104 -11.08 3.54 6.58
CA LEU A 104 -10.83 2.22 6.02
C LEU A 104 -12.15 1.45 6.06
N VAL A 105 -12.80 1.31 4.92
CA VAL A 105 -14.16 0.76 4.84
C VAL A 105 -14.27 -0.61 4.18
N ASP A 106 -13.23 -1.04 3.47
CA ASP A 106 -13.23 -2.34 2.80
C ASP A 106 -11.81 -2.84 2.55
N VAL A 107 -11.68 -4.14 2.33
CA VAL A 107 -10.41 -4.81 2.03
C VAL A 107 -10.68 -6.02 1.15
N GLY A 108 -9.78 -6.29 0.20
CA GLY A 108 -9.92 -7.44 -0.66
C GLY A 108 -8.73 -7.67 -1.58
N PHE A 109 -8.79 -8.78 -2.31
CA PHE A 109 -7.83 -9.11 -3.35
C PHE A 109 -8.46 -8.83 -4.73
N PHE A 110 -7.72 -8.13 -5.58
CA PHE A 110 -8.22 -7.66 -6.87
C PHE A 110 -7.29 -8.08 -8.01
N SER A 111 -7.87 -8.63 -9.07
CA SER A 111 -7.14 -8.87 -10.31
C SER A 111 -6.93 -7.55 -11.05
N ARG A 112 -6.08 -7.57 -12.07
CA ARG A 112 -5.88 -6.39 -12.92
C ARG A 112 -7.20 -5.90 -13.53
N GLU A 113 -8.04 -6.84 -13.97
CA GLU A 113 -9.35 -6.53 -14.57
C GLU A 113 -10.29 -5.89 -13.55
N ASP A 114 -10.28 -6.37 -12.31
CA ASP A 114 -11.12 -5.83 -11.22
C ASP A 114 -10.80 -4.35 -10.93
N LEU A 115 -9.58 -3.92 -11.22
CA LEU A 115 -9.12 -2.56 -10.94
C LEU A 115 -9.57 -1.52 -11.97
N ARG A 116 -10.16 -1.97 -13.08
CA ARG A 116 -10.65 -1.05 -14.11
C ARG A 116 -11.78 -0.18 -13.57
N GLY A 117 -11.66 1.11 -13.80
CA GLY A 117 -12.67 2.09 -13.35
C GLY A 117 -12.56 2.46 -11.88
N LEU A 118 -11.62 1.89 -11.13
CA LEU A 118 -11.36 2.26 -9.75
C LEU A 118 -10.23 3.30 -9.68
N ASP A 119 -10.28 4.14 -8.65
CA ASP A 119 -9.15 5.01 -8.30
C ASP A 119 -8.18 4.18 -7.47
N VAL A 120 -7.08 3.76 -8.08
CA VAL A 120 -6.05 2.94 -7.44
C VAL A 120 -4.75 3.74 -7.36
N ARG A 121 -4.15 3.75 -6.18
CA ARG A 121 -2.93 4.54 -5.92
C ARG A 121 -1.82 3.65 -5.36
N PRO A 122 -0.61 3.70 -5.95
CA PRO A 122 -0.22 4.46 -7.13
C PRO A 122 -0.83 3.86 -8.42
N ALA A 123 -0.93 4.70 -9.44
CA ALA A 123 -1.57 4.32 -10.70
C ALA A 123 -0.89 3.15 -11.42
N ASN A 124 0.42 2.93 -11.20
CA ASN A 124 1.14 1.82 -11.81
C ASN A 124 0.63 0.45 -11.37
N LEU A 125 -0.13 0.37 -10.28
CA LEU A 125 -0.78 -0.87 -9.83
C LEU A 125 -1.90 -1.31 -10.78
N GLN A 126 -2.33 -0.45 -11.68
CA GLN A 126 -3.28 -0.78 -12.74
C GLN A 126 -2.59 -1.19 -14.05
N GLY A 127 -1.26 -1.07 -14.14
CA GLY A 127 -0.51 -1.31 -15.36
C GLY A 127 0.82 -2.02 -15.14
N GLU A 128 1.91 -1.25 -15.01
CA GLU A 128 3.29 -1.76 -14.95
C GLU A 128 3.54 -2.82 -13.88
N PHE A 129 2.89 -2.71 -12.74
CA PHE A 129 3.05 -3.66 -11.64
C PHE A 129 2.87 -5.10 -12.11
N TRP A 130 1.88 -5.36 -12.94
CA TRP A 130 1.55 -6.72 -13.38
C TRP A 130 2.64 -7.30 -14.29
N ALA A 131 3.23 -6.47 -15.13
CA ALA A 131 4.38 -6.86 -15.96
C ALA A 131 5.63 -7.07 -15.09
N ASP A 132 5.87 -6.20 -14.12
CA ASP A 132 6.98 -6.33 -13.18
C ASP A 132 6.88 -7.61 -12.36
N LEU A 133 5.68 -7.94 -11.89
CA LEU A 133 5.41 -9.15 -11.15
C LEU A 133 5.68 -10.40 -11.99
N GLU A 134 5.18 -10.43 -13.23
CA GLU A 134 5.35 -11.55 -14.15
C GLU A 134 6.82 -11.76 -14.53
N SER A 135 7.55 -10.68 -14.79
CA SER A 135 8.97 -10.74 -15.16
C SER A 135 9.90 -11.07 -13.99
N GLY A 136 9.38 -11.04 -12.75
CA GLY A 136 10.20 -11.23 -11.55
C GLY A 136 11.18 -10.09 -11.34
N LEU A 137 10.73 -8.86 -11.53
CA LEU A 137 11.57 -7.67 -11.36
C LEU A 137 12.42 -7.74 -10.10
N ARG A 138 13.74 -7.67 -10.25
CA ARG A 138 14.72 -7.78 -9.15
C ARG A 138 15.24 -6.43 -8.67
N GLN A 139 15.13 -5.40 -9.50
CA GLN A 139 15.61 -4.08 -9.17
C GLN A 139 14.47 -3.22 -8.64
N THR A 140 14.74 -2.48 -7.57
CA THR A 140 13.80 -1.49 -7.06
C THR A 140 13.65 -0.37 -8.07
N LYS A 141 12.40 0.00 -8.36
CA LYS A 141 12.09 1.13 -9.26
C LYS A 141 11.70 2.36 -8.46
N TYR A 142 12.26 3.49 -8.85
CA TYR A 142 11.82 4.79 -8.36
C TYR A 142 10.67 5.29 -9.23
N LEU A 143 9.50 5.55 -8.61
CA LEU A 143 8.30 5.99 -9.33
C LEU A 143 8.17 7.50 -9.46
N GLY A 144 9.09 8.24 -8.87
CA GLY A 144 9.11 9.70 -8.97
C GLY A 144 8.45 10.42 -7.81
N LEU A 145 8.32 11.72 -7.96
CA LEU A 145 7.68 12.60 -6.99
C LEU A 145 6.30 12.99 -7.50
N GLU A 146 5.30 12.75 -6.67
CA GLU A 146 3.93 13.23 -6.88
C GLU A 146 3.65 14.40 -5.95
N ARG A 147 3.22 15.53 -6.52
CA ARG A 147 2.83 16.69 -5.73
C ARG A 147 1.32 16.68 -5.56
N ILE A 148 0.91 16.68 -4.31
CA ILE A 148 -0.50 16.66 -3.92
C ILE A 148 -0.90 18.08 -3.55
N GLU A 149 -1.80 18.66 -4.34
CA GLU A 149 -2.34 19.99 -4.09
C GLU A 149 -3.78 19.85 -3.54
N PHE A 150 -4.08 20.67 -2.55
CA PHE A 150 -5.40 20.69 -1.94
C PHE A 150 -6.10 22.02 -2.28
#